data_8093d527d51b282f52ce2ad11a9d4c38
#
_entry.id   8093d527d51b282f52ce2ad11a9d4c38
#
_cell.length_a   1.000
_cell.length_b   1.000
_cell.length_c   1.000
_cell.angle_alpha   90.00
_cell.angle_beta   90.00
_cell.angle_gamma   90.00
#
_symmetry.space_group_name_H-M   'P 1'
#
loop_
_entity.id
_entity.type
_entity.pdbx_description
1 polymer ?
#
loop_
_entity_poly.entity_id
_entity_poly.type
_entity_poly.pdbx_seq_one_letter_code
_entity_poly.pdbx_strand_id
1 'polypeptide(L)'
;FTMKALKFSRQRESIRECLKNRKDHPTADAVYVTISKDYPKISLGTVYRNLNLLADMGEIQRFSSGDGSEHFDYNTDPHYHFVCKACGAIIDMPLDLVCDTSDLLTAPFPGRVDSHTVFFYGECEDCLKKKNEKV
;
A
#
# COMPACT_ATOMS: atom_id res chain seq x y z
N PHE A 1 -2.45 -10.02 23.94
CA PHE A 1 -1.30 -9.71 23.07
C PHE A 1 -0.42 -8.68 23.78
N THR A 2 0.61 -9.16 24.44
CA THR A 2 1.57 -8.25 25.08
C THR A 2 2.56 -7.80 24.01
N MET A 3 2.43 -6.56 23.60
CA MET A 3 3.44 -5.95 22.73
C MET A 3 4.69 -5.68 23.57
N LYS A 4 5.73 -6.45 23.33
CA LYS A 4 7.04 -6.08 23.83
C LYS A 4 7.43 -4.76 23.19
N ALA A 5 7.88 -3.79 24.00
CA ALA A 5 8.43 -2.55 23.47
C ALA A 5 9.59 -2.90 22.52
N LEU A 6 9.44 -2.54 21.26
CA LEU A 6 10.47 -2.77 20.26
C LEU A 6 11.61 -1.80 20.44
N LYS A 7 12.83 -2.30 20.31
CA LYS A 7 14.01 -1.44 20.30
C LYS A 7 13.92 -0.48 19.14
N PHE A 8 14.31 0.77 19.36
CA PHE A 8 14.45 1.75 18.29
C PHE A 8 15.41 1.20 17.23
N SER A 9 15.03 1.33 15.97
CA SER A 9 15.87 0.93 14.83
C SER A 9 15.94 2.09 13.86
N ARG A 10 17.15 2.55 13.59
CA ARG A 10 17.39 3.63 12.65
C ARG A 10 16.99 3.21 11.24
N GLN A 11 17.24 1.97 10.88
CA GLN A 11 16.85 1.41 9.57
C GLN A 11 15.32 1.40 9.43
N ARG A 12 14.60 0.97 10.47
CA ARG A 12 13.14 0.94 10.43
C ARG A 12 12.54 2.33 10.31
N GLU A 13 13.09 3.31 11.03
CA GLU A 13 12.65 4.69 10.92
C GLU A 13 12.91 5.27 9.54
N SER A 14 14.04 4.94 8.93
CA SER A 14 14.35 5.38 7.57
C SER A 14 13.41 4.79 6.55
N ILE A 15 13.01 3.52 6.72
CA ILE A 15 12.02 2.86 5.87
C ILE A 15 10.66 3.54 6.01
N ARG A 16 10.25 3.84 7.23
CA ARG A 16 9.00 4.54 7.52
C ARG A 16 8.98 5.92 6.85
N GLU A 17 10.07 6.69 6.98
CA GLU A 17 10.19 8.01 6.36
C GLU A 17 10.19 7.93 4.83
N CYS A 18 10.79 6.88 4.28
CA CYS A 18 10.76 6.63 2.84
C CYS A 18 9.32 6.49 2.34
N LEU A 19 8.49 5.71 3.04
CA LEU A 19 7.09 5.53 2.69
C LEU A 19 6.29 6.81 2.87
N LYS A 20 6.58 7.58 3.91
CA LYS A 20 5.87 8.82 4.22
C LYS A 20 5.92 9.81 3.06
N ASN A 21 7.03 9.82 2.34
CA ASN A 21 7.27 10.77 1.25
C ASN A 21 6.87 10.20 -0.12
N ARG A 22 6.36 8.96 -0.17
CA ARG A 22 5.95 8.31 -1.41
C ARG A 22 4.45 8.16 -1.49
N LYS A 23 3.89 8.38 -2.69
CA LYS A 23 2.46 8.22 -2.96
C LYS A 23 2.20 7.12 -3.99
N ASP A 24 3.24 6.43 -4.41
CA ASP A 24 3.16 5.43 -5.48
C ASP A 24 2.91 4.01 -4.96
N HIS A 25 2.68 3.83 -3.67
CA HIS A 25 2.40 2.53 -3.04
C HIS A 25 3.48 1.51 -3.38
N PRO A 26 4.73 1.71 -2.92
CA PRO A 26 5.86 0.91 -3.37
C PRO A 26 5.80 -0.52 -2.87
N THR A 27 6.44 -1.41 -3.64
CA THR A 27 6.77 -2.77 -3.19
C THR A 27 8.01 -2.72 -2.28
N ALA A 28 8.30 -3.83 -1.61
CA ALA A 28 9.52 -3.95 -0.81
C ALA A 28 10.78 -3.75 -1.66
N ASP A 29 10.77 -4.25 -2.90
CA ASP A 29 11.89 -4.08 -3.82
C ASP A 29 12.14 -2.61 -4.13
N ALA A 30 11.08 -1.83 -4.36
CA ALA A 30 11.20 -0.41 -4.63
C ALA A 30 11.73 0.35 -3.41
N VAL A 31 11.27 0.01 -2.21
CA VAL A 31 11.78 0.58 -0.96
C VAL A 31 13.26 0.23 -0.78
N TYR A 32 13.61 -1.02 -1.06
CA TYR A 32 15.01 -1.49 -0.95
C TYR A 32 15.95 -0.66 -1.82
N VAL A 33 15.56 -0.37 -3.06
CA VAL A 33 16.37 0.44 -3.98
C VAL A 33 16.67 1.83 -3.37
N THR A 34 15.67 2.45 -2.76
CA THR A 34 15.82 3.77 -2.15
C THR A 34 16.67 3.71 -0.88
N ILE A 35 16.36 2.75 0.01
CA ILE A 35 17.02 2.64 1.32
C ILE A 35 18.48 2.21 1.18
N SER A 36 18.79 1.38 0.19
CA SER A 36 20.15 0.89 -0.01
C SER A 36 21.16 1.99 -0.34
N LYS A 37 20.69 3.16 -0.77
CA LYS A 37 21.56 4.34 -0.99
C LYS A 37 22.15 4.84 0.31
N ASP A 38 21.38 4.80 1.41
CA ASP A 38 21.81 5.24 2.74
C ASP A 38 22.37 4.08 3.56
N TYR A 39 21.98 2.87 3.27
CA TYR A 39 22.37 1.66 3.99
C TYR A 39 22.85 0.61 2.98
N PRO A 40 24.07 0.77 2.42
CA PRO A 40 24.54 -0.10 1.33
C PRO A 40 24.61 -1.59 1.68
N LYS A 41 24.69 -1.92 2.98
CA LYS A 41 24.79 -3.31 3.43
C LYS A 41 23.44 -3.92 3.82
N ILE A 42 22.34 -3.15 3.71
CA ILE A 42 21.03 -3.68 4.07
C ILE A 42 20.60 -4.74 3.06
N SER A 43 19.96 -5.81 3.54
CA SER A 43 19.42 -6.85 2.67
C SER A 43 17.95 -6.59 2.37
N LEU A 44 17.48 -7.14 1.25
CA LEU A 44 16.05 -7.09 0.91
C LEU A 44 15.21 -7.75 2.02
N GLY A 45 15.71 -8.85 2.58
CA GLY A 45 15.03 -9.53 3.69
C GLY A 45 14.85 -8.64 4.91
N THR A 46 15.84 -7.80 5.22
CA THR A 46 15.74 -6.86 6.33
C THR A 46 14.69 -5.78 6.05
N VAL A 47 14.64 -5.28 4.80
CA VAL A 47 13.62 -4.31 4.39
C VAL A 47 12.22 -4.95 4.54
N TYR A 48 12.05 -6.17 4.06
CA TYR A 48 10.78 -6.90 4.15
C TYR A 48 10.35 -7.08 5.60
N ARG A 49 11.26 -7.52 6.47
CA ARG A 49 10.93 -7.72 7.89
C ARG A 49 10.48 -6.43 8.55
N ASN A 50 11.15 -5.32 8.27
CA ASN A 50 10.79 -4.03 8.85
C ASN A 50 9.45 -3.51 8.31
N LEU A 51 9.19 -3.67 7.01
CA LEU A 51 7.91 -3.30 6.42
C LEU A 51 6.75 -4.11 7.04
N ASN A 52 6.94 -5.42 7.17
CA ASN A 52 5.92 -6.28 7.79
C ASN A 52 5.70 -5.92 9.25
N LEU A 53 6.77 -5.61 9.98
CA LEU A 53 6.67 -5.19 11.37
C LEU A 53 5.87 -3.90 11.51
N LEU A 54 6.16 -2.90 10.67
CA LEU A 54 5.41 -1.65 10.67
C LEU A 54 3.93 -1.87 10.33
N ALA A 55 3.64 -2.77 9.39
CA ALA A 55 2.26 -3.11 9.03
C ALA A 55 1.54 -3.81 10.19
N ASP A 56 2.22 -4.76 10.85
CA ASP A 56 1.65 -5.47 12.00
C ASP A 56 1.38 -4.54 13.18
N MET A 57 2.18 -3.47 13.31
CA MET A 57 1.98 -2.45 14.33
C MET A 57 0.89 -1.42 13.97
N GLY A 58 0.34 -1.50 12.77
CA GLY A 58 -0.67 -0.56 12.30
C GLY A 58 -0.15 0.80 11.87
N GLU A 59 1.17 0.95 11.72
CA GLU A 59 1.77 2.23 11.32
C GLU A 59 1.77 2.44 9.81
N ILE A 60 1.68 1.36 9.04
CA ILE A 60 1.51 1.40 7.59
C ILE A 60 0.48 0.35 7.19
N GLN A 61 0.00 0.43 5.96
CA GLN A 61 -0.88 -0.57 5.38
C GLN A 61 -0.11 -1.46 4.42
N ARG A 62 -0.51 -2.72 4.36
CA ARG A 62 0.01 -3.71 3.42
C ARG A 62 -1.16 -4.30 2.65
N PHE A 63 -1.06 -4.34 1.33
CA PHE A 63 -2.11 -4.92 0.49
C PHE A 63 -1.52 -5.55 -0.76
N SER A 64 -2.29 -6.49 -1.33
CA SER A 64 -1.94 -7.13 -2.60
C SER A 64 -2.81 -6.56 -3.70
N SER A 65 -2.20 -6.21 -4.84
CA SER A 65 -2.92 -5.66 -5.99
C SER A 65 -3.53 -6.74 -6.90
N GLY A 66 -3.43 -8.01 -6.51
CA GLY A 66 -3.98 -9.11 -7.29
C GLY A 66 -3.04 -9.74 -8.30
N ASP A 67 -1.86 -9.16 -8.49
CA ASP A 67 -0.82 -9.70 -9.38
C ASP A 67 0.24 -10.51 -8.64
N GLY A 68 0.02 -10.76 -7.34
CA GLY A 68 0.97 -11.45 -6.49
C GLY A 68 1.96 -10.53 -5.78
N SER A 69 1.95 -9.24 -6.11
CA SER A 69 2.84 -8.25 -5.47
C SER A 69 2.19 -7.65 -4.24
N GLU A 70 2.97 -7.49 -3.17
CA GLU A 70 2.56 -6.74 -1.99
C GLU A 70 3.03 -5.30 -2.10
N HIS A 71 2.14 -4.39 -1.75
CA HIS A 71 2.41 -2.96 -1.75
C HIS A 71 2.24 -2.41 -0.34
N PHE A 72 2.94 -1.33 -0.04
CA PHE A 72 2.93 -0.71 1.28
C PHE A 72 2.56 0.76 1.15
N ASP A 73 1.75 1.25 2.08
CA ASP A 73 1.25 2.61 2.08
C ASP A 73 1.35 3.20 3.49
N TYR A 74 1.93 4.37 3.60
CA TYR A 74 2.02 5.08 4.87
C TYR A 74 0.64 5.56 5.34
N ASN A 75 -0.28 5.84 4.42
CA ASN A 75 -1.61 6.32 4.76
C ASN A 75 -2.46 5.16 5.28
N THR A 76 -2.75 5.17 6.58
CA THR A 76 -3.58 4.15 7.23
C THR A 76 -5.05 4.57 7.33
N ASP A 77 -5.41 5.76 6.87
CA ASP A 77 -6.80 6.21 6.84
C ASP A 77 -7.58 5.39 5.80
N PRO A 78 -8.89 5.12 6.05
CA PRO A 78 -9.69 4.40 5.08
C PRO A 78 -9.70 5.09 3.72
N HIS A 79 -9.31 4.38 2.68
CA HIS A 79 -9.37 4.88 1.31
C HIS A 79 -9.47 3.69 0.36
N TYR A 80 -9.86 3.98 -0.89
CA TYR A 80 -9.98 2.96 -1.92
C TYR A 80 -8.83 3.12 -2.91
N HIS A 81 -8.57 2.07 -3.68
CA HIS A 81 -7.46 2.04 -4.62
C HIS A 81 -7.95 1.82 -6.03
N PHE A 82 -7.29 2.45 -6.98
CA PHE A 82 -7.49 2.22 -8.41
C PHE A 82 -6.19 1.66 -8.99
N VAL A 83 -6.30 0.57 -9.74
CA VAL A 83 -5.15 -0.07 -10.39
C VAL A 83 -5.30 0.10 -11.89
N CYS A 84 -4.32 0.73 -12.51
CA CYS A 84 -4.29 0.87 -13.98
C CYS A 84 -3.76 -0.43 -14.59
N LYS A 85 -4.57 -1.06 -15.43
CA LYS A 85 -4.19 -2.30 -16.10
C LYS A 85 -3.10 -2.08 -17.16
N ALA A 86 -2.98 -0.86 -17.68
CA ALA A 86 -2.04 -0.55 -18.76
C ALA A 86 -0.64 -0.26 -18.22
N CYS A 87 -0.51 0.60 -17.19
CA CYS A 87 0.80 1.00 -16.68
C CYS A 87 1.13 0.42 -15.30
N GLY A 88 0.17 -0.22 -14.63
CA GLY A 88 0.37 -0.81 -13.31
C GLY A 88 0.34 0.18 -12.17
N ALA A 89 0.06 1.46 -12.42
CA ALA A 89 0.00 2.47 -11.37
C ALA A 89 -1.12 2.16 -10.38
N ILE A 90 -0.83 2.38 -9.10
CA ILE A 90 -1.83 2.26 -8.03
C ILE A 90 -2.08 3.67 -7.51
N ILE A 91 -3.32 4.11 -7.60
CA ILE A 91 -3.73 5.47 -7.29
C ILE A 91 -4.78 5.43 -6.20
N ASP A 92 -4.64 6.29 -5.19
CA ASP A 92 -5.67 6.45 -4.17
C ASP A 92 -6.91 7.07 -4.80
N MET A 93 -8.06 6.42 -4.58
CA MET A 93 -9.33 6.93 -5.07
C MET A 93 -10.01 7.71 -3.95
N PRO A 94 -10.32 9.00 -4.19
CA PRO A 94 -10.98 9.80 -3.17
C PRO A 94 -12.31 9.20 -2.72
N LEU A 95 -12.58 9.26 -1.42
CA LEU A 95 -13.81 8.68 -0.84
C LEU A 95 -15.08 9.34 -1.38
N ASP A 96 -15.01 10.61 -1.79
CA ASP A 96 -16.16 11.33 -2.35
C ASP A 96 -16.58 10.83 -3.73
N LEU A 97 -15.71 10.05 -4.40
CA LEU A 97 -16.06 9.44 -5.68
C LEU A 97 -16.71 8.06 -5.52
N VAL A 98 -16.76 7.54 -4.31
CA VAL A 98 -17.27 6.20 -4.02
C VAL A 98 -18.39 6.31 -2.99
N CYS A 99 -19.47 5.57 -3.20
CA CYS A 99 -20.56 5.56 -2.21
C CYS A 99 -20.07 4.91 -0.91
N ASP A 100 -20.79 5.19 0.17
CA ASP A 100 -20.49 4.61 1.47
C ASP A 100 -20.57 3.09 1.39
N THR A 101 -19.46 2.40 1.69
CA THR A 101 -19.38 0.96 1.64
C THR A 101 -19.71 0.28 2.97
N SER A 102 -20.12 1.05 3.99
CA SER A 102 -20.52 0.49 5.28
C SER A 102 -21.70 -0.48 5.16
N ASP A 103 -22.52 -0.32 4.12
CA ASP A 103 -23.70 -1.13 3.87
C ASP A 103 -23.47 -2.25 2.85
N LEU A 104 -22.22 -2.62 2.58
CA LEU A 104 -21.92 -3.73 1.66
C LEU A 104 -22.53 -5.04 2.12
N LEU A 105 -22.63 -5.26 3.42
CA LEU A 105 -23.28 -6.43 3.96
C LEU A 105 -24.76 -6.12 4.19
N THR A 106 -25.62 -6.69 3.36
CA THR A 106 -27.08 -6.46 3.44
C THR A 106 -27.78 -7.42 4.41
N ALA A 107 -27.05 -8.39 4.96
CA ALA A 107 -27.58 -9.37 5.91
C ALA A 107 -26.50 -9.70 6.93
N PRO A 108 -26.88 -10.18 8.13
CA PRO A 108 -25.90 -10.59 9.13
C PRO A 108 -25.02 -11.73 8.60
N PHE A 109 -23.72 -11.59 8.82
CA PHE A 109 -22.75 -12.63 8.51
C PHE A 109 -22.48 -13.44 9.78
N PRO A 110 -22.43 -14.78 9.73
CA PRO A 110 -22.23 -15.61 10.92
C PRO A 110 -20.76 -15.63 11.37
N GLY A 111 -20.19 -14.48 11.58
CA GLY A 111 -18.81 -14.27 11.97
C GLY A 111 -18.62 -12.83 12.35
N ARG A 112 -17.37 -12.40 12.37
CA ARG A 112 -17.03 -11.00 12.62
C ARG A 112 -16.22 -10.44 11.45
N VAL A 113 -16.71 -9.36 10.88
CA VAL A 113 -15.98 -8.65 9.82
C VAL A 113 -15.23 -7.48 10.44
N ASP A 114 -13.91 -7.52 10.37
CA ASP A 114 -13.08 -6.47 10.94
C ASP A 114 -12.74 -5.36 9.95
N SER A 115 -12.63 -5.69 8.67
CA SER A 115 -12.25 -4.71 7.65
C SER A 115 -12.60 -5.23 6.26
N HIS A 116 -12.47 -4.35 5.29
CA HIS A 116 -12.60 -4.70 3.88
C HIS A 116 -11.67 -3.81 3.05
N THR A 117 -11.34 -4.27 1.85
CA THR A 117 -10.53 -3.51 0.90
C THR A 117 -11.27 -3.48 -0.43
N VAL A 118 -11.26 -2.33 -1.08
CA VAL A 118 -11.92 -2.14 -2.38
C VAL A 118 -10.89 -1.69 -3.40
N PHE A 119 -10.84 -2.39 -4.52
CA PHE A 119 -9.99 -2.04 -5.67
C PHE A 119 -10.86 -1.84 -6.89
N PHE A 120 -10.55 -0.78 -7.62
CA PHE A 120 -11.14 -0.54 -8.94
C PHE A 120 -10.06 -0.76 -9.99
N TYR A 121 -10.41 -1.32 -11.13
CA TYR A 121 -9.46 -1.66 -12.18
C TYR A 121 -9.89 -0.99 -13.48
N GLY A 122 -8.95 -0.45 -14.21
CA GLY A 122 -9.23 0.22 -15.46
C GLY A 122 -7.98 0.82 -16.08
N GLU A 123 -8.13 1.95 -16.75
CA GLU A 123 -7.01 2.70 -17.32
C GLU A 123 -6.97 4.09 -16.68
N CYS A 124 -5.78 4.53 -16.27
CA CYS A 124 -5.62 5.84 -15.66
C CYS A 124 -5.72 6.95 -16.72
N GLU A 125 -5.85 8.19 -16.25
CA GLU A 125 -6.00 9.35 -17.10
C GLU A 125 -4.87 9.46 -18.13
N ASP A 126 -3.63 9.27 -17.70
CA ASP A 126 -2.46 9.38 -18.57
C ASP A 126 -2.47 8.31 -19.66
N CYS A 127 -2.86 7.09 -19.33
CA CYS A 127 -2.95 6.01 -20.31
C CYS A 127 -4.08 6.25 -21.30
N LEU A 128 -5.21 6.79 -20.85
CA LEU A 128 -6.32 7.15 -21.73
C LEU A 128 -5.91 8.25 -22.72
N LYS A 129 -5.17 9.25 -22.24
CA LYS A 129 -4.67 10.33 -23.10
C LYS A 129 -3.72 9.81 -24.16
N LYS A 130 -2.79 8.93 -23.79
CA LYS A 130 -1.85 8.31 -24.73
C LYS A 130 -2.58 7.50 -25.79
N LYS A 131 -3.63 6.80 -25.42
CA LYS A 131 -4.44 6.00 -26.33
C LYS A 131 -5.16 6.87 -27.33
N ASN A 132 -5.66 8.04 -26.92
CA ASN A 132 -6.35 8.99 -27.78
C ASN A 132 -5.40 9.75 -28.72
N GLU A 133 -4.13 9.89 -28.35
CA GLU A 133 -3.11 10.56 -29.18
C GLU A 133 -2.60 9.68 -30.32
N LYS A 134 -2.89 8.38 -30.31
CA LYS A 134 -2.42 7.42 -31.31
C LYS A 134 -3.40 7.22 -32.47
N VAL A 135 -4.28 8.16 -32.71
CA VAL A 135 -5.19 8.08 -33.87
C VAL A 135 -4.52 8.64 -35.12
#